data_aaff1386c01ada55a6ab88b23011ccf7
#
_entry.id   aaff1386c01ada55a6ab88b23011ccf7
#
_cell.length_a   1.000
_cell.length_b   1.000
_cell.length_c   1.000
_cell.angle_alpha   90.00
_cell.angle_beta   90.00
_cell.angle_gamma   90.00
#
_symmetry.space_group_name_H-M   'P 1'
#
loop_
_entity.id
_entity.type
_entity.pdbx_description
1 polymer ?
#
loop_
_entity_poly.entity_id
_entity_poly.type
_entity_poly.pdbx_seq_one_letter_code
_entity_poly.pdbx_strand_id
1 'polypeptide(L)'
;IIRWSKLQPKAYTPDGLQVESEGKQVIIRPEQIACFLPLMDWLMQVPERPIHLEKVQGSEAFRADLQGLPFEQYLTLENLYQGYIHTKNILLLDEMTPMLYGKKLHLSAAEAYGVFLWFASVKRMFAMRFPHFFVSSPVSSDEVDGATFEKLYNAMNMQIRALTKGDITKEKEILAMDTHRALVELNAQAEEYEQLKKQYPNVK
;
A
#
# COMPACT_ATOMS: atom_id res chain seq x y z
N ILE A 1 12.86 -12.62 -6.68
CA ILE A 1 14.00 -13.26 -6.00
C ILE A 1 15.31 -12.74 -6.57
N ILE A 2 15.54 -12.85 -7.88
CA ILE A 2 16.79 -12.41 -8.54
C ILE A 2 17.06 -10.93 -8.32
N ARG A 3 16.02 -10.08 -8.27
CA ARG A 3 16.17 -8.64 -7.98
C ARG A 3 16.64 -8.33 -6.55
N TRP A 4 16.43 -9.25 -5.61
CA TRP A 4 16.80 -9.05 -4.19
C TRP A 4 18.12 -9.73 -3.84
N SER A 5 18.55 -10.69 -4.64
CA SER A 5 19.87 -11.26 -4.56
C SER A 5 20.85 -10.38 -5.34
N LYS A 6 22.12 -10.44 -5.01
CA LYS A 6 23.19 -9.82 -5.83
C LYS A 6 23.43 -10.58 -7.14
N LEU A 7 22.54 -11.51 -7.51
CA LEU A 7 22.62 -12.31 -8.70
C LEU A 7 22.24 -11.48 -9.94
N GLN A 8 23.12 -11.45 -10.92
CA GLN A 8 22.86 -10.81 -12.21
C GLN A 8 22.47 -11.88 -13.24
N PRO A 9 21.22 -11.88 -13.74
CA PRO A 9 20.84 -12.81 -14.79
C PRO A 9 21.59 -12.47 -16.08
N LYS A 10 22.20 -13.47 -16.69
CA LYS A 10 22.96 -13.32 -17.95
C LYS A 10 22.22 -13.94 -19.14
N ALA A 11 21.78 -15.18 -19.02
CA ALA A 11 21.11 -15.90 -20.10
C ALA A 11 20.18 -17.01 -19.58
N TYR A 12 19.19 -17.37 -20.39
CA TYR A 12 18.45 -18.62 -20.23
C TYR A 12 19.10 -19.66 -21.13
N THR A 13 19.51 -20.77 -20.55
CA THR A 13 20.09 -21.91 -21.24
C THR A 13 19.18 -23.13 -21.12
N PRO A 14 19.34 -24.18 -21.93
CA PRO A 14 18.58 -25.41 -21.75
C PRO A 14 18.75 -26.04 -20.36
N ASP A 15 19.88 -25.82 -19.70
CA ASP A 15 20.19 -26.34 -18.38
C ASP A 15 19.66 -25.49 -17.23
N GLY A 16 19.17 -24.29 -17.51
CA GLY A 16 18.61 -23.38 -16.51
C GLY A 16 18.99 -21.91 -16.71
N LEU A 17 18.78 -21.12 -15.66
CA LEU A 17 19.12 -19.69 -15.64
C LEU A 17 20.58 -19.49 -15.26
N GLN A 18 21.37 -18.96 -16.18
CA GLN A 18 22.73 -18.54 -15.93
C GLN A 18 22.74 -17.18 -15.20
N VAL A 19 23.35 -17.16 -14.02
CA VAL A 19 23.51 -15.97 -13.20
C VAL A 19 24.97 -15.72 -12.86
N GLU A 20 25.32 -14.47 -12.63
CA GLU A 20 26.64 -14.09 -12.11
C GLU A 20 26.48 -13.59 -10.67
N SER A 21 27.34 -14.08 -9.78
CA SER A 21 27.46 -13.65 -8.40
C SER A 21 28.94 -13.52 -8.04
N GLU A 22 29.37 -12.37 -7.61
CA GLU A 22 30.74 -12.09 -7.16
C GLU A 22 31.81 -12.53 -8.20
N GLY A 23 31.52 -12.29 -9.50
CA GLY A 23 32.39 -12.65 -10.61
C GLY A 23 32.39 -14.14 -10.99
N LYS A 24 31.58 -14.96 -10.33
CA LYS A 24 31.39 -16.38 -10.68
C LYS A 24 30.09 -16.59 -11.42
N GLN A 25 30.14 -17.38 -12.50
CA GLN A 25 28.95 -17.81 -13.20
C GLN A 25 28.40 -19.10 -12.61
N VAL A 26 27.10 -19.11 -12.33
CA VAL A 26 26.37 -20.25 -11.76
C VAL A 26 25.12 -20.49 -12.60
N ILE A 27 24.79 -21.75 -12.85
CA ILE A 27 23.54 -22.15 -13.49
C ILE A 27 22.55 -22.58 -12.41
N ILE A 28 21.42 -21.89 -12.31
CA ILE A 28 20.31 -22.26 -11.42
C ILE A 28 19.34 -23.11 -12.24
N ARG A 29 19.25 -24.39 -11.90
CA ARG A 29 18.38 -25.35 -12.61
C ARG A 29 16.90 -25.12 -12.26
N PRO A 30 15.97 -25.45 -13.18
CA PRO A 30 14.53 -25.32 -12.91
C PRO A 30 14.07 -26.04 -11.63
N GLU A 31 14.61 -27.23 -11.35
CA GLU A 31 14.26 -28.02 -10.17
C GLU A 31 14.69 -27.31 -8.86
N GLN A 32 15.85 -26.63 -8.88
CA GLN A 32 16.28 -25.81 -7.73
C GLN A 32 15.34 -24.64 -7.51
N ILE A 33 14.89 -23.97 -8.57
CA ILE A 33 13.89 -22.89 -8.46
C ILE A 33 12.59 -23.45 -7.87
N ALA A 34 12.11 -24.58 -8.40
CA ALA A 34 10.87 -25.23 -7.96
C ALA A 34 10.92 -25.62 -6.46
N CYS A 35 12.08 -26.07 -5.95
CA CYS A 35 12.25 -26.36 -4.53
C CYS A 35 12.20 -25.12 -3.63
N PHE A 36 12.66 -23.96 -4.12
CA PHE A 36 12.69 -22.73 -3.34
C PHE A 36 11.37 -21.95 -3.37
N LEU A 37 10.56 -22.07 -4.43
CA LEU A 37 9.33 -21.30 -4.58
C LEU A 37 8.35 -21.48 -3.39
N PRO A 38 8.04 -22.72 -2.92
CA PRO A 38 7.15 -22.91 -1.79
C PRO A 38 7.67 -22.28 -0.48
N LEU A 39 9.00 -22.25 -0.30
CA LEU A 39 9.61 -21.62 0.88
C LEU A 39 9.47 -20.09 0.89
N MET A 40 9.04 -19.51 -0.22
CA MET A 40 8.88 -18.06 -0.40
C MET A 40 7.41 -17.64 -0.50
N ASP A 41 6.46 -18.56 -0.42
CA ASP A 41 5.02 -18.26 -0.49
C ASP A 41 4.59 -17.23 0.57
N TRP A 42 5.26 -17.22 1.73
CA TRP A 42 5.02 -16.20 2.76
C TRP A 42 5.29 -14.77 2.29
N LEU A 43 6.18 -14.57 1.31
CA LEU A 43 6.43 -13.25 0.72
C LEU A 43 5.23 -12.71 -0.06
N MET A 44 4.33 -13.59 -0.51
CA MET A 44 3.10 -13.22 -1.22
C MET A 44 1.95 -12.91 -0.26
N GLN A 45 2.13 -13.20 1.02
CA GLN A 45 1.10 -12.98 2.03
C GLN A 45 1.27 -11.61 2.68
N VAL A 46 0.20 -10.82 2.71
CA VAL A 46 0.18 -9.58 3.47
C VAL A 46 0.05 -9.93 4.95
N PRO A 47 0.97 -9.48 5.81
CA PRO A 47 0.90 -9.72 7.25
C PRO A 47 -0.40 -9.24 7.87
N GLU A 48 -0.87 -9.93 8.91
CA GLU A 48 -2.09 -9.52 9.64
C GLU A 48 -1.88 -8.27 10.48
N ARG A 49 -0.65 -8.09 10.98
CA ARG A 49 -0.25 -6.90 11.75
C ARG A 49 0.74 -6.09 10.94
N PRO A 50 0.68 -4.76 11.02
CA PRO A 50 1.67 -3.93 10.38
C PRO A 50 3.07 -4.28 10.85
N ILE A 51 3.93 -4.67 9.90
CA ILE A 51 5.36 -4.89 10.12
C ILE A 51 6.14 -3.93 9.22
N HIS A 52 7.24 -3.41 9.70
CA HIS A 52 8.07 -2.46 8.99
C HIS A 52 9.55 -2.64 9.35
N LEU A 53 10.40 -2.09 8.52
CA LEU A 53 11.81 -1.93 8.86
C LEU A 53 11.93 -0.71 9.79
N GLU A 54 12.33 -0.94 11.04
CA GLU A 54 12.45 0.13 12.05
C GLU A 54 13.43 1.23 11.64
N LYS A 55 14.43 0.86 10.82
CA LYS A 55 15.43 1.80 10.34
C LYS A 55 15.87 1.48 8.91
N VAL A 56 15.85 2.50 8.04
CA VAL A 56 16.30 2.41 6.66
C VAL A 56 17.28 3.54 6.39
N GLN A 57 18.49 3.22 5.91
CA GLN A 57 19.56 4.17 5.58
C GLN A 57 19.79 5.22 6.68
N GLY A 58 19.73 4.79 7.95
CA GLY A 58 19.92 5.62 9.13
C GLY A 58 18.71 6.45 9.57
N SER A 59 17.60 6.42 8.84
CA SER A 59 16.33 7.06 9.23
C SER A 59 15.43 6.09 9.98
N GLU A 60 14.88 6.55 11.08
CA GLU A 60 13.92 5.80 11.87
C GLU A 60 12.52 5.86 11.23
N ALA A 61 11.82 4.73 11.29
CA ALA A 61 10.48 4.63 10.76
C ALA A 61 9.46 5.35 11.65
N PHE A 62 8.40 5.85 11.03
CA PHE A 62 7.18 6.23 11.72
C PHE A 62 6.56 5.01 12.42
N ARG A 63 5.58 5.21 13.29
CA ARG A 63 4.87 4.10 13.96
C ARG A 63 4.28 3.12 12.95
N ALA A 64 4.45 1.82 13.22
CA ALA A 64 3.99 0.76 12.33
C ALA A 64 2.50 0.84 11.97
N ASP A 65 1.66 1.27 12.91
CA ASP A 65 0.21 1.42 12.78
C ASP A 65 -0.24 2.78 12.23
N LEU A 66 0.69 3.67 11.88
CA LEU A 66 0.47 5.03 11.41
C LEU A 66 -0.35 5.93 12.36
N GLN A 67 -0.46 5.59 13.66
CA GLN A 67 -1.14 6.45 14.63
C GLN A 67 -0.37 7.77 14.79
N GLY A 68 -1.08 8.89 14.70
CA GLY A 68 -0.50 10.23 14.73
C GLY A 68 -0.14 10.79 13.35
N LEU A 69 -0.27 9.98 12.27
CA LEU A 69 -0.05 10.46 10.90
C LEU A 69 -1.23 11.36 10.47
N PRO A 70 -0.98 12.57 9.94
CA PRO A 70 -2.02 13.42 9.37
C PRO A 70 -2.78 12.73 8.23
N PHE A 71 -4.08 12.96 8.14
CA PHE A 71 -4.95 12.34 7.14
C PHE A 71 -4.52 12.68 5.69
N GLU A 72 -4.05 13.90 5.42
CA GLU A 72 -3.47 14.29 4.14
C GLU A 72 -2.30 13.39 3.73
N GLN A 73 -1.41 13.08 4.67
CA GLN A 73 -0.27 12.21 4.41
C GLN A 73 -0.71 10.76 4.14
N TYR A 74 -1.72 10.28 4.85
CA TYR A 74 -2.31 8.97 4.58
C TYR A 74 -2.93 8.91 3.17
N LEU A 75 -3.68 9.93 2.76
CA LEU A 75 -4.24 10.01 1.41
C LEU A 75 -3.14 10.02 0.35
N THR A 76 -2.05 10.72 0.59
CA THR A 76 -0.88 10.74 -0.29
C THR A 76 -0.22 9.36 -0.37
N LEU A 77 -0.01 8.68 0.77
CA LEU A 77 0.50 7.30 0.81
C LEU A 77 -0.39 6.34 0.03
N GLU A 78 -1.71 6.46 0.19
CA GLU A 78 -2.68 5.63 -0.54
C GLU A 78 -2.57 5.84 -2.06
N ASN A 79 -2.45 7.08 -2.52
CA ASN A 79 -2.26 7.39 -3.94
C ASN A 79 -0.97 6.78 -4.51
N LEU A 80 0.14 6.96 -3.80
CA LEU A 80 1.44 6.43 -4.21
C LEU A 80 1.42 4.90 -4.24
N TYR A 81 0.80 4.27 -3.25
CA TYR A 81 0.65 2.83 -3.17
C TYR A 81 -0.19 2.27 -4.33
N GLN A 82 -1.34 2.88 -4.62
CA GLN A 82 -2.19 2.49 -5.74
C GLN A 82 -1.46 2.71 -7.08
N GLY A 83 -0.78 3.84 -7.22
CA GLY A 83 0.07 4.11 -8.37
C GLY A 83 1.12 3.01 -8.59
N TYR A 84 1.78 2.55 -7.53
CA TYR A 84 2.73 1.44 -7.60
C TYR A 84 2.06 0.13 -8.00
N ILE A 85 0.90 -0.19 -7.45
CA ILE A 85 0.16 -1.42 -7.82
C ILE A 85 -0.12 -1.45 -9.32
N HIS A 86 -0.54 -0.33 -9.90
CA HIS A 86 -0.90 -0.25 -11.31
C HIS A 86 0.32 -0.18 -12.23
N THR A 87 1.31 0.65 -11.91
CA THR A 87 2.44 0.92 -12.83
C THR A 87 3.66 0.05 -12.58
N LYS A 88 3.76 -0.58 -11.40
CA LYS A 88 4.96 -1.27 -10.89
C LYS A 88 6.20 -0.36 -10.85
N ASN A 89 6.00 0.96 -10.87
CA ASN A 89 7.08 1.93 -10.79
C ASN A 89 7.57 2.04 -9.33
N ILE A 90 8.75 1.48 -9.07
CA ILE A 90 9.36 1.45 -7.73
C ILE A 90 9.64 2.84 -7.15
N LEU A 91 9.82 3.86 -8.01
CA LEU A 91 10.06 5.23 -7.57
C LEU A 91 8.88 5.80 -6.76
N LEU A 92 7.66 5.29 -6.95
CA LEU A 92 6.50 5.69 -6.15
C LEU A 92 6.63 5.24 -4.69
N LEU A 93 7.34 4.14 -4.43
CA LEU A 93 7.66 3.71 -3.06
C LEU A 93 8.74 4.61 -2.42
N ASP A 94 9.70 5.13 -3.22
CA ASP A 94 10.65 6.14 -2.74
C ASP A 94 9.91 7.41 -2.29
N GLU A 95 8.87 7.83 -3.04
CA GLU A 95 8.06 9.00 -2.70
C GLU A 95 7.21 8.82 -1.42
N MET A 96 7.01 7.59 -0.94
CA MET A 96 6.35 7.34 0.34
C MET A 96 7.29 7.60 1.54
N THR A 97 8.60 7.57 1.33
CA THR A 97 9.59 7.60 2.42
C THR A 97 9.63 8.90 3.23
N PRO A 98 9.36 10.11 2.70
CA PRO A 98 9.28 11.31 3.53
C PRO A 98 8.26 11.21 4.66
N MET A 99 7.11 10.58 4.40
CA MET A 99 6.03 10.40 5.38
C MET A 99 6.33 9.24 6.34
N LEU A 100 7.02 8.20 5.85
CA LEU A 100 7.28 6.98 6.62
C LEU A 100 8.61 7.02 7.40
N TYR A 101 9.62 7.78 6.92
CA TYR A 101 10.97 7.85 7.49
C TYR A 101 11.48 9.29 7.69
N GLY A 102 10.61 10.29 7.54
CA GLY A 102 10.94 11.69 7.76
C GLY A 102 11.83 12.35 6.70
N LYS A 103 12.35 11.60 5.73
CA LYS A 103 13.13 12.12 4.61
C LYS A 103 12.99 11.25 3.35
N LYS A 104 13.26 11.84 2.19
CA LYS A 104 13.29 11.10 0.92
C LYS A 104 14.48 10.15 0.88
N LEU A 105 14.21 8.88 0.61
CA LEU A 105 15.20 7.80 0.49
C LEU A 105 15.09 7.17 -0.90
N HIS A 106 16.23 6.70 -1.41
CA HIS A 106 16.28 5.83 -2.59
C HIS A 106 16.42 4.38 -2.12
N LEU A 107 15.32 3.65 -2.22
CA LEU A 107 15.20 2.31 -1.65
C LEU A 107 15.87 1.26 -2.55
N SER A 108 16.59 0.34 -1.95
CA SER A 108 16.92 -0.92 -2.62
C SER A 108 15.64 -1.72 -2.88
N ALA A 109 15.69 -2.71 -3.77
CA ALA A 109 14.52 -3.53 -4.10
C ALA A 109 13.92 -4.24 -2.87
N ALA A 110 14.75 -4.64 -1.90
CA ALA A 110 14.31 -5.28 -0.65
C ALA A 110 13.64 -4.27 0.29
N GLU A 111 14.22 -3.08 0.46
CA GLU A 111 13.65 -2.00 1.27
C GLU A 111 12.32 -1.51 0.68
N ALA A 112 12.24 -1.35 -0.63
CA ALA A 112 11.01 -0.97 -1.33
C ALA A 112 9.90 -2.01 -1.14
N TYR A 113 10.25 -3.31 -1.20
CA TYR A 113 9.30 -4.36 -0.90
C TYR A 113 8.86 -4.33 0.57
N GLY A 114 9.76 -4.03 1.49
CA GLY A 114 9.43 -3.79 2.90
C GLY A 114 8.41 -2.67 3.09
N VAL A 115 8.61 -1.52 2.43
CA VAL A 115 7.66 -0.39 2.43
C VAL A 115 6.30 -0.79 1.84
N PHE A 116 6.30 -1.52 0.71
CA PHE A 116 5.08 -2.05 0.11
C PHE A 116 4.31 -2.96 1.07
N LEU A 117 4.97 -3.96 1.68
CA LEU A 117 4.33 -4.86 2.64
C LEU A 117 3.84 -4.14 3.89
N TRP A 118 4.61 -3.16 4.37
CA TRP A 118 4.18 -2.36 5.51
C TRP A 118 2.86 -1.67 5.22
N PHE A 119 2.78 -0.90 4.13
CA PHE A 119 1.55 -0.18 3.82
C PHE A 119 0.39 -1.13 3.48
N ALA A 120 0.65 -2.24 2.79
CA ALA A 120 -0.36 -3.28 2.54
C ALA A 120 -0.93 -3.85 3.84
N SER A 121 -0.08 -4.11 4.85
CA SER A 121 -0.52 -4.61 6.16
C SER A 121 -1.27 -3.56 6.97
N VAL A 122 -0.90 -2.28 6.87
CA VAL A 122 -1.69 -1.16 7.45
C VAL A 122 -3.08 -1.10 6.82
N LYS A 123 -3.19 -1.19 5.50
CA LYS A 123 -4.49 -1.22 4.80
C LYS A 123 -5.35 -2.41 5.26
N ARG A 124 -4.76 -3.59 5.38
CA ARG A 124 -5.46 -4.78 5.90
C ARG A 124 -5.94 -4.55 7.33
N MET A 125 -5.12 -4.01 8.20
CA MET A 125 -5.50 -3.65 9.57
C MET A 125 -6.64 -2.64 9.59
N PHE A 126 -6.60 -1.60 8.74
CA PHE A 126 -7.67 -0.61 8.65
C PHE A 126 -8.97 -1.22 8.12
N ALA A 127 -8.91 -2.10 7.11
CA ALA A 127 -10.07 -2.79 6.61
C ALA A 127 -10.76 -3.66 7.68
N MET A 128 -9.99 -4.33 8.54
CA MET A 128 -10.53 -5.08 9.67
C MET A 128 -11.11 -4.18 10.77
N ARG A 129 -10.48 -3.03 11.02
CA ARG A 129 -10.87 -2.11 12.11
C ARG A 129 -12.04 -1.21 11.73
N PHE A 130 -12.18 -0.87 10.45
CA PHE A 130 -13.17 0.04 9.89
C PHE A 130 -13.99 -0.63 8.78
N PRO A 131 -14.71 -1.73 9.08
CA PRO A 131 -15.30 -2.59 8.06
C PRO A 131 -16.37 -1.88 7.22
N HIS A 132 -17.19 -0.99 7.80
CA HIS A 132 -18.25 -0.30 7.06
C HIS A 132 -17.68 0.67 6.02
N PHE A 133 -16.56 1.32 6.33
CA PHE A 133 -15.89 2.22 5.39
C PHE A 133 -15.23 1.48 4.23
N PHE A 134 -14.50 0.39 4.51
CA PHE A 134 -13.74 -0.34 3.47
C PHE A 134 -14.57 -1.32 2.64
N VAL A 135 -15.71 -1.84 3.14
CA VAL A 135 -16.63 -2.67 2.35
C VAL A 135 -17.38 -1.87 1.30
N SER A 136 -17.61 -0.59 1.55
CA SER A 136 -18.31 0.29 0.61
C SER A 136 -17.46 0.71 -0.61
N SER A 137 -16.19 0.33 -0.64
CA SER A 137 -15.29 0.59 -1.77
C SER A 137 -14.97 -0.72 -2.52
N PRO A 138 -15.77 -1.12 -3.52
CA PRO A 138 -15.39 -2.20 -4.41
C PRO A 138 -14.23 -1.71 -5.31
N VAL A 139 -13.01 -1.83 -4.83
CA VAL A 139 -11.84 -1.79 -5.70
C VAL A 139 -11.74 -3.17 -6.33
N SER A 140 -12.51 -3.37 -7.41
CA SER A 140 -12.32 -4.53 -8.27
C SER A 140 -10.94 -4.44 -8.91
N SER A 141 -10.18 -5.51 -8.77
CA SER A 141 -8.79 -5.67 -9.19
C SER A 141 -8.57 -5.72 -10.71
N ASP A 142 -9.57 -5.50 -11.55
CA ASP A 142 -9.54 -5.97 -12.92
C ASP A 142 -9.64 -4.90 -14.03
N GLU A 143 -9.62 -3.60 -13.72
CA GLU A 143 -9.62 -2.59 -14.79
C GLU A 143 -8.43 -1.62 -14.65
N VAL A 144 -7.37 -1.93 -15.39
CA VAL A 144 -6.22 -1.05 -15.62
C VAL A 144 -6.53 -0.13 -16.78
N ASP A 145 -7.06 1.07 -16.49
CA ASP A 145 -7.17 2.12 -17.50
C ASP A 145 -7.08 3.51 -16.84
N GLY A 146 -6.79 4.57 -17.61
CA GLY A 146 -6.67 5.95 -17.13
C GLY A 146 -7.82 6.45 -16.24
N ALA A 147 -8.99 5.77 -16.32
CA ALA A 147 -10.11 5.91 -15.40
C ALA A 147 -9.77 5.64 -13.92
N THR A 148 -8.66 4.95 -13.62
CA THR A 148 -8.28 4.56 -12.25
C THR A 148 -7.77 5.75 -11.43
N PHE A 149 -7.01 6.65 -12.06
CA PHE A 149 -6.48 7.84 -11.36
C PHE A 149 -7.60 8.84 -11.03
N GLU A 150 -8.53 9.02 -11.95
CA GLU A 150 -9.70 9.87 -11.75
C GLU A 150 -10.64 9.28 -10.67
N LYS A 151 -10.86 7.97 -10.69
CA LYS A 151 -11.64 7.27 -9.65
C LYS A 151 -11.02 7.44 -8.28
N LEU A 152 -9.69 7.32 -8.17
CA LEU A 152 -8.96 7.47 -6.92
C LEU A 152 -9.04 8.90 -6.39
N TYR A 153 -8.82 9.89 -7.26
CA TYR A 153 -8.95 11.31 -6.91
C TYR A 153 -10.38 11.65 -6.45
N ASN A 154 -11.39 11.15 -7.17
CA ASN A 154 -12.79 11.33 -6.79
C ASN A 154 -13.12 10.67 -5.45
N ALA A 155 -12.59 9.47 -5.18
CA ALA A 155 -12.77 8.80 -3.90
C ALA A 155 -12.17 9.60 -2.73
N MET A 156 -10.97 10.19 -2.91
CA MET A 156 -10.36 11.06 -1.91
C MET A 156 -11.21 12.32 -1.65
N ASN A 157 -11.65 12.99 -2.70
CA ASN A 157 -12.50 14.16 -2.58
C ASN A 157 -13.84 13.83 -1.89
N MET A 158 -14.41 12.66 -2.15
CA MET A 158 -15.60 12.19 -1.46
C MET A 158 -15.36 11.99 0.04
N GLN A 159 -14.19 11.45 0.44
CA GLN A 159 -13.84 11.29 1.86
C GLN A 159 -13.70 12.64 2.56
N ILE A 160 -12.96 13.58 1.95
CA ILE A 160 -12.82 14.94 2.48
C ILE A 160 -14.19 15.61 2.61
N ARG A 161 -15.02 15.52 1.56
CA ARG A 161 -16.38 16.09 1.56
C ARG A 161 -17.28 15.47 2.63
N ALA A 162 -17.18 14.16 2.86
CA ALA A 162 -17.93 13.48 3.91
C ALA A 162 -17.55 14.01 5.30
N LEU A 163 -16.24 14.14 5.57
CA LEU A 163 -15.74 14.64 6.85
C LEU A 163 -16.04 16.12 7.07
N THR A 164 -15.97 16.94 6.01
CA THR A 164 -16.30 18.39 6.10
C THR A 164 -17.79 18.65 6.11
N LYS A 165 -18.63 17.65 5.81
CA LYS A 165 -20.08 17.81 5.53
C LYS A 165 -20.35 18.86 4.44
N GLY A 166 -19.44 18.97 3.47
CA GLY A 166 -19.50 19.94 2.36
C GLY A 166 -19.01 21.36 2.69
N ASP A 167 -18.56 21.61 3.92
CA ASP A 167 -17.99 22.89 4.35
C ASP A 167 -16.49 22.94 4.00
N ILE A 168 -16.16 23.60 2.90
CA ILE A 168 -14.78 23.74 2.40
C ILE A 168 -13.86 24.51 3.35
N THR A 169 -14.39 25.30 4.28
CA THR A 169 -13.57 26.04 5.23
C THR A 169 -12.89 25.12 6.25
N LYS A 170 -13.42 23.92 6.45
CA LYS A 170 -12.92 22.90 7.37
C LYS A 170 -11.91 21.95 6.72
N GLU A 171 -11.70 22.02 5.41
CA GLU A 171 -10.85 21.09 4.69
C GLU A 171 -9.45 21.00 5.28
N LYS A 172 -8.83 22.15 5.57
CA LYS A 172 -7.49 22.22 6.16
C LYS A 172 -7.42 21.58 7.56
N GLU A 173 -8.44 21.74 8.37
CA GLU A 173 -8.54 21.11 9.69
C GLU A 173 -8.67 19.59 9.57
N ILE A 174 -9.52 19.11 8.65
CA ILE A 174 -9.73 17.69 8.39
C ILE A 174 -8.46 17.03 7.84
N LEU A 175 -7.76 17.66 6.91
CA LEU A 175 -6.52 17.16 6.36
C LEU A 175 -5.40 17.04 7.41
N ALA A 176 -5.37 17.93 8.38
CA ALA A 176 -4.42 17.90 9.51
C ALA A 176 -4.83 16.93 10.64
N MET A 177 -6.05 16.39 10.61
CA MET A 177 -6.54 15.45 11.62
C MET A 177 -5.74 14.15 11.61
N ASP A 178 -5.64 13.49 12.77
CA ASP A 178 -5.08 12.13 12.87
C ASP A 178 -5.86 11.16 11.98
N THR A 179 -5.14 10.31 11.23
CA THR A 179 -5.71 9.35 10.28
C THR A 179 -6.71 8.39 10.93
N HIS A 180 -6.38 7.85 12.13
CA HIS A 180 -7.29 6.91 12.81
C HIS A 180 -8.59 7.60 13.19
N ARG A 181 -8.53 8.86 13.63
CA ARG A 181 -9.72 9.64 13.98
C ARG A 181 -10.59 9.93 12.75
N ALA A 182 -9.97 10.30 11.63
CA ALA A 182 -10.67 10.49 10.37
C ALA A 182 -11.38 9.20 9.91
N LEU A 183 -10.69 8.04 10.01
CA LEU A 183 -11.26 6.75 9.62
C LEU A 183 -12.37 6.29 10.58
N VAL A 184 -12.30 6.59 11.87
CA VAL A 184 -13.41 6.34 12.82
C VAL A 184 -14.67 7.07 12.39
N GLU A 185 -14.54 8.36 12.06
CA GLU A 185 -15.69 9.18 11.64
C GLU A 185 -16.26 8.69 10.29
N LEU A 186 -15.41 8.39 9.32
CA LEU A 186 -15.83 7.83 8.02
C LEU A 186 -16.54 6.49 8.18
N ASN A 187 -16.06 5.62 9.07
CA ASN A 187 -16.69 4.33 9.35
C ASN A 187 -18.07 4.48 10.01
N ALA A 188 -18.20 5.42 10.95
CA ALA A 188 -19.48 5.71 11.59
C ALA A 188 -20.51 6.25 10.58
N GLN A 189 -20.11 7.18 9.71
CA GLN A 189 -20.98 7.70 8.65
C GLN A 189 -21.40 6.62 7.65
N ALA A 190 -20.49 5.71 7.30
CA ALA A 190 -20.80 4.58 6.42
C ALA A 190 -21.81 3.61 7.08
N GLU A 191 -21.64 3.31 8.36
CA GLU A 191 -22.58 2.49 9.13
C GLU A 191 -23.97 3.13 9.22
N GLU A 192 -24.05 4.43 9.54
CA GLU A 192 -25.31 5.17 9.57
C GLU A 192 -26.03 5.13 8.22
N TYR A 193 -25.27 5.32 7.12
CA TYR A 193 -25.82 5.23 5.77
C TYR A 193 -26.38 3.83 5.45
N GLU A 194 -25.67 2.77 5.82
CA GLU A 194 -26.14 1.40 5.65
C GLU A 194 -27.43 1.12 6.46
N GLN A 195 -27.51 1.65 7.68
CA GLN A 195 -28.71 1.50 8.53
C GLN A 195 -29.90 2.24 7.92
N LEU A 196 -29.72 3.47 7.45
CA LEU A 196 -30.75 4.24 6.78
C LEU A 196 -31.24 3.54 5.51
N LYS A 197 -30.34 2.98 4.70
CA LYS A 197 -30.68 2.23 3.50
C LYS A 197 -31.50 0.97 3.80
N LYS A 198 -31.23 0.30 4.92
CA LYS A 198 -32.03 -0.85 5.38
C LYS A 198 -33.41 -0.46 5.85
N GLN A 199 -33.54 0.71 6.52
CA GLN A 199 -34.85 1.22 6.99
C GLN A 199 -35.72 1.75 5.85
N TYR A 200 -35.12 2.33 4.81
CA TYR A 200 -35.81 2.95 3.69
C TYR A 200 -35.33 2.38 2.33
N PRO A 201 -35.66 1.13 2.00
CA PRO A 201 -35.14 0.45 0.81
C PRO A 201 -35.61 1.07 -0.52
N ASN A 202 -36.61 1.95 -0.51
CA ASN A 202 -37.21 2.57 -1.70
C ASN A 202 -36.82 4.05 -1.93
N VAL A 203 -35.92 4.61 -1.13
CA VAL A 203 -35.39 5.96 -1.38
C VAL A 203 -34.20 5.83 -2.34
N LYS A 204 -34.44 6.19 -3.62
CA LYS A 204 -33.42 6.33 -4.66
C LYS A 204 -32.73 7.67 -4.55
#